data_9a550a01055d39e41a79d46a187fd3e9
#
_entry.id   9a550a01055d39e41a79d46a187fd3e9
#
_cell.length_a   1.000
_cell.length_b   1.000
_cell.length_c   1.000
_cell.angle_alpha   90.00
_cell.angle_beta   90.00
_cell.angle_gamma   90.00
#
_symmetry.space_group_name_H-M   'P 1'
#
loop_
_entity.id
_entity.type
_entity.pdbx_description
1 polymer ?
#
loop_
_entity_poly.entity_id
_entity_poly.type
_entity_poly.pdbx_seq_one_letter_code
_entity_poly.pdbx_strand_id
1 'polypeptide(L)'
;AGSNALAKQIENGAPADLFLSADEEWMDYLATRKLVVAATRRDLVTNELVLIAPARSTAKVELTTTGAAASLATALGQGRLAVANPDNVPAGKYARTALTALGAWAEVEPKLARSENVRAALAFVARGEAPLGIVYRTDAIAEPRVRVLAAFPAGTHAPIVYPGAIVTGRDGEAARTLLNHLTSEEGAAVWRQFGFVPKR
;
A
#
# COMPACT_ATOMS: atom_id res chain seq x y z
N ALA A 1 2.57 -9.51 -5.43
CA ALA A 1 2.72 -9.92 -4.03
C ALA A 1 2.97 -8.69 -3.16
N GLY A 2 2.84 -8.81 -1.83
CA GLY A 2 3.22 -7.76 -0.90
C GLY A 2 4.75 -7.61 -0.81
N SER A 3 5.24 -6.41 -0.47
CA SER A 3 6.68 -6.14 -0.36
C SER A 3 7.40 -7.06 0.63
N ASN A 4 6.71 -7.44 1.72
CA ASN A 4 7.17 -8.43 2.69
C ASN A 4 7.49 -9.79 2.03
N ALA A 5 6.59 -10.30 1.20
CA ALA A 5 6.77 -11.59 0.53
C ALA A 5 7.90 -11.52 -0.51
N LEU A 6 7.97 -10.43 -1.30
CA LEU A 6 9.03 -10.23 -2.29
C LEU A 6 10.41 -10.09 -1.63
N ALA A 7 10.50 -9.34 -0.55
CA ALA A 7 11.76 -9.20 0.21
C ALA A 7 12.25 -10.55 0.75
N LYS A 8 11.34 -11.37 1.29
CA LYS A 8 11.67 -12.72 1.75
C LYS A 8 12.07 -13.65 0.60
N GLN A 9 11.44 -13.54 -0.56
CA GLN A 9 11.84 -14.30 -1.75
C GLN A 9 13.27 -13.92 -2.18
N ILE A 10 13.62 -12.63 -2.20
CA ILE A 10 14.98 -12.16 -2.53
C ILE A 10 15.99 -12.68 -1.48
N GLU A 11 15.67 -12.61 -0.19
CA GLU A 11 16.51 -13.17 0.89
C GLU A 11 16.78 -14.67 0.68
N ASN A 12 15.79 -15.41 0.17
CA ASN A 12 15.90 -16.84 -0.14
C ASN A 12 16.46 -17.13 -1.54
N GLY A 13 17.05 -16.13 -2.22
CA GLY A 13 17.75 -16.31 -3.49
C GLY A 13 16.86 -16.29 -4.74
N ALA A 14 15.62 -15.80 -4.66
CA ALA A 14 14.80 -15.64 -5.85
C ALA A 14 15.48 -14.69 -6.86
N PRO A 15 15.48 -15.02 -8.16
CA PRO A 15 16.11 -14.17 -9.17
C PRO A 15 15.30 -12.89 -9.37
N ALA A 16 15.90 -11.74 -8.99
CA ALA A 16 15.34 -10.42 -9.19
C ALA A 16 16.48 -9.44 -9.43
N ASP A 17 16.31 -8.52 -10.36
CA ASP A 17 17.30 -7.50 -10.67
C ASP A 17 17.04 -6.20 -9.92
N LEU A 18 15.75 -5.84 -9.74
CA LEU A 18 15.31 -4.69 -8.95
C LEU A 18 14.28 -5.11 -7.91
N PHE A 19 14.29 -4.42 -6.79
CA PHE A 19 13.25 -4.49 -5.77
C PHE A 19 12.60 -3.11 -5.60
N LEU A 20 11.28 -3.07 -5.73
CA LEU A 20 10.46 -1.90 -5.45
C LEU A 20 9.55 -2.23 -4.26
N SER A 21 9.61 -1.42 -3.22
CA SER A 21 8.82 -1.63 -2.01
C SER A 21 7.71 -0.58 -1.89
N ALA A 22 6.59 -0.95 -1.26
CA ALA A 22 5.50 -0.04 -0.92
C ALA A 22 5.68 0.61 0.47
N ASP A 23 6.79 0.36 1.13
CA ASP A 23 7.28 1.05 2.32
C ASP A 23 8.81 1.04 2.38
N GLU A 24 9.36 1.88 3.25
CA GLU A 24 10.80 1.95 3.46
C GLU A 24 11.32 0.77 4.29
N GLU A 25 10.51 0.22 5.20
CA GLU A 25 10.93 -0.82 6.14
C GLU A 25 11.38 -2.11 5.43
N TRP A 26 10.65 -2.57 4.41
CA TRP A 26 11.05 -3.75 3.65
C TRP A 26 12.26 -3.48 2.72
N MET A 27 12.47 -2.24 2.31
CA MET A 27 13.71 -1.84 1.65
C MET A 27 14.89 -1.85 2.64
N ASP A 28 14.70 -1.30 3.84
CA ASP A 28 15.69 -1.31 4.93
C ASP A 28 16.01 -2.74 5.38
N TYR A 29 15.01 -3.61 5.40
CA TYR A 29 15.18 -5.04 5.67
C TYR A 29 16.21 -5.69 4.74
N LEU A 30 16.12 -5.44 3.43
CA LEU A 30 17.08 -5.95 2.45
C LEU A 30 18.41 -5.20 2.52
N ALA A 31 18.41 -3.89 2.73
CA ALA A 31 19.62 -3.07 2.80
C ALA A 31 20.52 -3.47 3.99
N THR A 32 19.95 -3.69 5.17
CA THR A 32 20.69 -4.14 6.36
C THR A 32 21.32 -5.52 6.19
N ARG A 33 20.74 -6.35 5.32
CA ARG A 33 21.26 -7.68 4.93
C ARG A 33 22.20 -7.63 3.73
N LYS A 34 22.49 -6.43 3.21
CA LYS A 34 23.32 -6.22 2.01
C LYS A 34 22.79 -6.95 0.77
N LEU A 35 21.48 -7.15 0.69
CA LEU A 35 20.80 -7.81 -0.43
C LEU A 35 20.38 -6.84 -1.53
N VAL A 36 20.54 -5.53 -1.32
CA VAL A 36 20.40 -4.48 -2.33
C VAL A 36 21.63 -3.60 -2.33
N VAL A 37 21.96 -3.03 -3.49
CA VAL A 37 23.08 -2.09 -3.67
C VAL A 37 22.63 -0.73 -3.13
N ALA A 38 23.02 -0.39 -1.90
CA ALA A 38 22.56 0.80 -1.18
C ALA A 38 22.71 2.11 -1.97
N ALA A 39 23.81 2.25 -2.73
CA ALA A 39 24.07 3.43 -3.57
C ALA A 39 23.06 3.62 -4.72
N THR A 40 22.28 2.59 -5.05
CA THR A 40 21.25 2.62 -6.10
C THR A 40 19.86 2.94 -5.57
N ARG A 41 19.66 2.96 -4.24
CA ARG A 41 18.36 3.26 -3.65
C ARG A 41 17.87 4.65 -4.07
N ARG A 42 16.64 4.70 -4.54
CA ARG A 42 15.93 5.93 -4.94
C ARG A 42 14.50 5.84 -4.43
N ASP A 43 13.97 6.96 -3.95
CA ASP A 43 12.54 7.11 -3.72
C ASP A 43 11.88 7.41 -5.07
N LEU A 44 11.03 6.53 -5.54
CA LEU A 44 10.47 6.61 -6.89
C LEU A 44 9.17 7.43 -6.91
N VAL A 45 8.22 7.06 -6.07
CA VAL A 45 6.88 7.63 -6.06
C VAL A 45 6.29 7.64 -4.65
N THR A 46 5.20 8.41 -4.48
CA THR A 46 4.35 8.35 -3.30
C THR A 46 2.94 7.91 -3.68
N ASN A 47 2.15 7.54 -2.66
CA ASN A 47 0.77 7.09 -2.80
C ASN A 47 -0.09 7.62 -1.65
N GLU A 48 -1.39 7.39 -1.70
CA GLU A 48 -2.33 7.72 -0.64
C GLU A 48 -3.06 6.48 -0.15
N LEU A 49 -3.34 6.43 1.14
CA LEU A 49 -4.21 5.42 1.74
C LEU A 49 -5.67 5.88 1.64
N VAL A 50 -6.55 5.00 1.16
CA VAL A 50 -7.96 5.30 0.96
C VAL A 50 -8.87 4.21 1.54
N LEU A 51 -10.02 4.63 2.05
CA LEU A 51 -11.13 3.75 2.38
C LEU A 51 -12.00 3.58 1.15
N ILE A 52 -12.31 2.34 0.81
CA ILE A 52 -13.13 1.96 -0.35
C ILE A 52 -14.37 1.17 0.05
N ALA A 53 -15.36 1.19 -0.81
CA ALA A 53 -16.54 0.34 -0.76
C ALA A 53 -16.86 -0.18 -2.17
N PRO A 54 -17.75 -1.19 -2.33
CA PRO A 54 -18.28 -1.57 -3.63
C PRO A 54 -18.86 -0.36 -4.39
N ALA A 55 -18.71 -0.30 -5.70
CA ALA A 55 -19.08 0.87 -6.51
C ALA A 55 -20.55 1.32 -6.31
N ARG A 56 -21.47 0.38 -6.04
CA ARG A 56 -22.89 0.65 -5.80
C ARG A 56 -23.23 0.99 -4.34
N SER A 57 -22.24 0.96 -3.42
CA SER A 57 -22.46 1.27 -2.00
C SER A 57 -22.87 2.73 -1.82
N THR A 58 -23.84 2.97 -0.96
CA THR A 58 -24.28 4.32 -0.52
C THR A 58 -23.64 4.73 0.82
N ALA A 59 -22.76 3.89 1.37
CA ALA A 59 -22.10 4.17 2.64
C ALA A 59 -21.36 5.52 2.60
N LYS A 60 -21.44 6.22 3.73
CA LYS A 60 -20.68 7.44 4.00
C LYS A 60 -19.86 7.18 5.26
N VAL A 61 -18.60 7.56 5.25
CA VAL A 61 -17.69 7.38 6.39
C VAL A 61 -16.90 8.66 6.60
N GLU A 62 -16.85 9.11 7.85
CA GLU A 62 -16.01 10.22 8.28
C GLU A 62 -14.73 9.68 8.92
N LEU A 63 -13.58 10.09 8.40
CA LEU A 63 -12.27 9.72 8.94
C LEU A 63 -11.71 10.88 9.77
N THR A 64 -12.40 11.21 10.87
CA THR A 64 -11.97 12.21 11.86
C THR A 64 -11.67 11.54 13.20
N THR A 65 -10.89 12.18 14.06
CA THR A 65 -10.54 11.64 15.38
C THR A 65 -11.75 11.42 16.31
N THR A 66 -12.84 12.15 16.09
CA THR A 66 -14.08 12.05 16.89
C THR A 66 -15.15 11.17 16.23
N GLY A 67 -15.11 10.99 14.92
CA GLY A 67 -16.16 10.33 14.14
C GLY A 67 -15.80 8.97 13.55
N ALA A 68 -14.51 8.69 13.36
CA ALA A 68 -14.06 7.51 12.58
C ALA A 68 -14.56 6.19 13.16
N ALA A 69 -14.46 5.97 14.47
CA ALA A 69 -14.86 4.71 15.11
C ALA A 69 -16.35 4.42 14.88
N ALA A 70 -17.22 5.38 15.25
CA ALA A 70 -18.67 5.22 15.12
C ALA A 70 -19.12 5.11 13.65
N SER A 71 -18.49 5.91 12.77
CA SER A 71 -18.79 5.94 11.33
C SER A 71 -18.41 4.62 10.65
N LEU A 72 -17.23 4.09 10.97
CA LEU A 72 -16.78 2.77 10.49
C LEU A 72 -17.65 1.64 11.05
N ALA A 73 -17.96 1.64 12.35
CA ALA A 73 -18.83 0.63 12.96
C ALA A 73 -20.20 0.58 12.28
N THR A 74 -20.80 1.75 12.04
CA THR A 74 -22.09 1.87 11.35
C THR A 74 -22.01 1.34 9.92
N ALA A 75 -20.99 1.75 9.16
CA ALA A 75 -20.85 1.36 7.76
C ALA A 75 -20.46 -0.12 7.57
N LEU A 76 -19.75 -0.72 8.52
CA LEU A 76 -19.43 -2.14 8.54
C LEU A 76 -20.62 -3.01 8.92
N GLY A 77 -21.46 -2.57 9.85
CA GLY A 77 -22.54 -3.40 10.41
C GLY A 77 -21.99 -4.73 10.93
N GLN A 78 -22.51 -5.83 10.41
CA GLN A 78 -22.03 -7.19 10.70
C GLN A 78 -20.90 -7.66 9.76
N GLY A 79 -20.54 -6.83 8.77
CA GLY A 79 -19.49 -7.15 7.80
C GLY A 79 -18.09 -6.97 8.36
N ARG A 80 -17.10 -7.24 7.50
CA ARG A 80 -15.68 -7.13 7.84
C ARG A 80 -15.00 -6.02 7.03
N LEU A 81 -13.97 -5.43 7.61
CA LEU A 81 -13.08 -4.48 6.95
C LEU A 81 -11.95 -5.25 6.25
N ALA A 82 -11.96 -5.24 4.91
CA ALA A 82 -10.89 -5.87 4.14
C ALA A 82 -9.61 -5.02 4.23
N VAL A 83 -8.53 -5.64 4.67
CA VAL A 83 -7.23 -4.97 4.85
C VAL A 83 -6.10 -5.97 4.64
N ALA A 84 -5.00 -5.53 4.04
CA ALA A 84 -3.79 -6.34 4.05
C ALA A 84 -3.31 -6.59 5.48
N ASN A 85 -2.63 -7.71 5.74
CA ASN A 85 -2.23 -8.07 7.10
C ASN A 85 -1.46 -6.91 7.79
N PRO A 86 -2.00 -6.34 8.88
CA PRO A 86 -1.41 -5.17 9.54
C PRO A 86 -0.10 -5.46 10.27
N ASP A 87 0.27 -6.73 10.43
CA ASP A 87 1.47 -7.10 11.16
C ASP A 87 2.74 -7.03 10.28
N ASN A 88 2.61 -7.21 8.95
CA ASN A 88 3.77 -7.31 8.07
C ASN A 88 3.59 -6.78 6.64
N VAL A 89 2.38 -6.51 6.17
CA VAL A 89 2.14 -5.97 4.82
C VAL A 89 2.09 -4.45 4.86
N PRO A 90 2.81 -3.72 3.98
CA PRO A 90 2.87 -2.26 4.00
C PRO A 90 1.51 -1.58 4.14
N ALA A 91 0.55 -1.86 3.23
CA ALA A 91 -0.77 -1.26 3.27
C ALA A 91 -1.53 -1.51 4.59
N GLY A 92 -1.36 -2.71 5.17
CA GLY A 92 -1.94 -3.08 6.46
C GLY A 92 -1.32 -2.32 7.62
N LYS A 93 0.00 -2.14 7.61
CA LYS A 93 0.73 -1.36 8.63
C LYS A 93 0.31 0.10 8.60
N TYR A 94 0.22 0.72 7.42
CA TYR A 94 -0.31 2.08 7.27
C TYR A 94 -1.76 2.18 7.77
N ALA A 95 -2.62 1.20 7.42
CA ALA A 95 -4.00 1.15 7.86
C ALA A 95 -4.11 1.08 9.39
N ARG A 96 -3.32 0.21 10.05
CA ARG A 96 -3.27 0.10 11.52
C ARG A 96 -2.87 1.43 12.14
N THR A 97 -1.79 2.05 11.67
CA THR A 97 -1.28 3.31 12.19
C THR A 97 -2.34 4.43 12.05
N ALA A 98 -2.95 4.54 10.85
CA ALA A 98 -3.95 5.56 10.58
C ALA A 98 -5.23 5.37 11.44
N LEU A 99 -5.72 4.15 11.55
CA LEU A 99 -6.90 3.83 12.38
C LEU A 99 -6.62 4.04 13.88
N THR A 100 -5.39 3.76 14.33
CA THR A 100 -4.96 4.03 15.71
C THR A 100 -4.95 5.54 15.98
N ALA A 101 -4.37 6.33 15.08
CA ALA A 101 -4.34 7.78 15.19
C ALA A 101 -5.75 8.42 15.19
N LEU A 102 -6.70 7.79 14.48
CA LEU A 102 -8.10 8.19 14.45
C LEU A 102 -8.94 7.63 15.62
N GLY A 103 -8.33 6.89 16.56
CA GLY A 103 -9.04 6.25 17.67
C GLY A 103 -10.00 5.13 17.28
N ALA A 104 -9.90 4.63 16.05
CA ALA A 104 -10.84 3.63 15.51
C ALA A 104 -10.30 2.19 15.51
N TRP A 105 -9.00 1.98 15.80
CA TRP A 105 -8.38 0.65 15.67
C TRP A 105 -9.07 -0.41 16.53
N ALA A 106 -9.30 -0.15 17.82
CA ALA A 106 -9.90 -1.12 18.74
C ALA A 106 -11.30 -1.57 18.31
N GLU A 107 -12.08 -0.68 17.68
CA GLU A 107 -13.43 -0.98 17.18
C GLU A 107 -13.39 -1.90 15.96
N VAL A 108 -12.42 -1.71 15.05
CA VAL A 108 -12.39 -2.43 13.78
C VAL A 108 -11.50 -3.67 13.78
N GLU A 109 -10.53 -3.77 14.68
CA GLU A 109 -9.58 -4.89 14.74
C GLU A 109 -10.26 -6.27 14.82
N PRO A 110 -11.31 -6.47 15.63
CA PRO A 110 -12.03 -7.75 15.68
C PRO A 110 -12.79 -8.09 14.41
N LYS A 111 -13.06 -7.08 13.58
CA LYS A 111 -13.82 -7.19 12.34
C LYS A 111 -12.94 -7.21 11.10
N LEU A 112 -11.62 -7.40 11.20
CA LEU A 112 -10.74 -7.43 10.05
C LEU A 112 -10.92 -8.70 9.22
N ALA A 113 -11.00 -8.53 7.89
CA ALA A 113 -10.71 -9.56 6.90
C ALA A 113 -9.27 -9.34 6.41
N ARG A 114 -8.33 -10.01 7.07
CA ARG A 114 -6.90 -9.88 6.77
C ARG A 114 -6.55 -10.63 5.50
N SER A 115 -5.75 -10.03 4.63
CA SER A 115 -5.29 -10.61 3.38
C SER A 115 -3.76 -10.56 3.24
N GLU A 116 -3.21 -11.39 2.39
CA GLU A 116 -1.77 -11.51 2.16
C GLU A 116 -1.13 -10.29 1.48
N ASN A 117 -1.93 -9.48 0.79
CA ASN A 117 -1.51 -8.24 0.12
C ASN A 117 -2.69 -7.30 -0.12
N VAL A 118 -2.41 -6.06 -0.53
CA VAL A 118 -3.42 -5.03 -0.77
C VAL A 118 -4.36 -5.38 -1.93
N ARG A 119 -3.90 -6.08 -2.96
CA ARG A 119 -4.74 -6.48 -4.10
C ARG A 119 -5.75 -7.56 -3.71
N ALA A 120 -5.40 -8.45 -2.78
CA ALA A 120 -6.35 -9.40 -2.21
C ALA A 120 -7.42 -8.69 -1.36
N ALA A 121 -7.04 -7.67 -0.57
CA ALA A 121 -8.01 -6.83 0.14
C ALA A 121 -8.96 -6.10 -0.82
N LEU A 122 -8.43 -5.50 -1.89
CA LEU A 122 -9.23 -4.88 -2.94
C LEU A 122 -10.24 -5.85 -3.55
N ALA A 123 -9.81 -7.07 -3.83
CA ALA A 123 -10.66 -8.10 -4.45
C ALA A 123 -11.86 -8.49 -3.56
N PHE A 124 -11.70 -8.54 -2.23
CA PHE A 124 -12.83 -8.78 -1.31
C PHE A 124 -13.92 -7.71 -1.47
N VAL A 125 -13.52 -6.44 -1.56
CA VAL A 125 -14.49 -5.34 -1.75
C VAL A 125 -15.08 -5.36 -3.15
N ALA A 126 -14.26 -5.56 -4.18
CA ALA A 126 -14.70 -5.59 -5.58
C ALA A 126 -15.72 -6.71 -5.86
N ARG A 127 -15.64 -7.83 -5.12
CA ARG A 127 -16.60 -8.95 -5.22
C ARG A 127 -17.79 -8.81 -4.28
N GLY A 128 -17.84 -7.75 -3.45
CA GLY A 128 -18.91 -7.55 -2.46
C GLY A 128 -18.82 -8.46 -1.23
N GLU A 129 -17.69 -9.14 -1.03
CA GLU A 129 -17.44 -10.02 0.13
C GLU A 129 -17.11 -9.21 1.41
N ALA A 130 -16.69 -7.95 1.23
CA ALA A 130 -16.48 -6.99 2.31
C ALA A 130 -17.17 -5.66 1.97
N PRO A 131 -17.93 -5.05 2.90
CA PRO A 131 -18.59 -3.77 2.68
C PRO A 131 -17.60 -2.60 2.60
N LEU A 132 -16.45 -2.72 3.24
CA LEU A 132 -15.40 -1.71 3.27
C LEU A 132 -14.02 -2.36 3.12
N GLY A 133 -13.06 -1.60 2.60
CA GLY A 133 -11.65 -1.99 2.58
C GLY A 133 -10.72 -0.80 2.63
N ILE A 134 -9.46 -1.04 3.01
CA ILE A 134 -8.41 -0.04 3.01
C ILE A 134 -7.33 -0.49 2.02
N VAL A 135 -7.08 0.35 1.03
CA VAL A 135 -6.15 0.11 -0.08
C VAL A 135 -5.41 1.39 -0.45
N TYR A 136 -4.52 1.33 -1.41
CA TYR A 136 -3.92 2.54 -1.98
C TYR A 136 -4.86 3.17 -3.01
N ARG A 137 -4.76 4.50 -3.20
CA ARG A 137 -5.52 5.23 -4.22
C ARG A 137 -5.33 4.63 -5.61
N THR A 138 -4.10 4.25 -5.96
CA THR A 138 -3.78 3.63 -7.25
C THR A 138 -4.48 2.30 -7.46
N ASP A 139 -4.71 1.52 -6.40
CA ASP A 139 -5.48 0.28 -6.47
C ASP A 139 -6.96 0.57 -6.77
N ALA A 140 -7.51 1.59 -6.12
CA ALA A 140 -8.91 1.99 -6.33
C ALA A 140 -9.15 2.55 -7.74
N ILE A 141 -8.20 3.31 -8.29
CA ILE A 141 -8.27 3.82 -9.68
C ILE A 141 -8.30 2.67 -10.69
N ALA A 142 -7.55 1.61 -10.43
CA ALA A 142 -7.44 0.47 -11.34
C ALA A 142 -8.63 -0.51 -11.27
N GLU A 143 -9.57 -0.36 -10.32
CA GLU A 143 -10.67 -1.31 -10.10
C GLU A 143 -12.04 -0.60 -10.13
N PRO A 144 -12.74 -0.62 -11.27
CA PRO A 144 -14.01 0.12 -11.43
C PRO A 144 -15.17 -0.42 -10.59
N ARG A 145 -15.04 -1.62 -10.00
CA ARG A 145 -16.09 -2.20 -9.13
C ARG A 145 -16.05 -1.65 -7.71
N VAL A 146 -15.07 -0.79 -7.38
CA VAL A 146 -15.01 -0.10 -6.10
C VAL A 146 -15.09 1.41 -6.27
N ARG A 147 -15.42 2.11 -5.20
CA ARG A 147 -15.35 3.56 -5.12
C ARG A 147 -14.61 3.99 -3.87
N VAL A 148 -13.91 5.10 -3.94
CA VAL A 148 -13.29 5.74 -2.78
C VAL A 148 -14.37 6.44 -1.97
N LEU A 149 -14.42 6.17 -0.67
CA LEU A 149 -15.28 6.87 0.29
C LEU A 149 -14.57 8.08 0.89
N ALA A 150 -13.33 7.90 1.31
CA ALA A 150 -12.51 8.93 1.92
C ALA A 150 -11.02 8.61 1.76
N ALA A 151 -10.18 9.62 1.71
CA ALA A 151 -8.73 9.49 1.92
C ALA A 151 -8.42 9.59 3.42
N PHE A 152 -7.42 8.85 3.89
CA PHE A 152 -6.95 9.01 5.25
C PHE A 152 -6.26 10.38 5.42
N PRO A 153 -6.56 11.14 6.49
CA PRO A 153 -5.99 12.46 6.68
C PRO A 153 -4.47 12.43 6.82
N ALA A 154 -3.81 13.44 6.28
CA ALA A 154 -2.38 13.63 6.47
C ALA A 154 -2.03 13.64 7.97
N GLY A 155 -0.88 13.06 8.34
CA GLY A 155 -0.45 12.95 9.73
C GLY A 155 -1.03 11.76 10.51
N THR A 156 -2.01 11.02 9.96
CA THR A 156 -2.51 9.78 10.60
C THR A 156 -1.56 8.59 10.41
N HIS A 157 -0.69 8.66 9.41
CA HIS A 157 0.39 7.72 9.14
C HIS A 157 1.58 8.43 8.48
N ALA A 158 2.75 7.79 8.46
CA ALA A 158 3.90 8.30 7.72
C ALA A 158 3.59 8.40 6.21
N PRO A 159 4.24 9.31 5.47
CA PRO A 159 4.11 9.36 4.01
C PRO A 159 4.37 7.99 3.38
N ILE A 160 3.53 7.61 2.42
CA ILE A 160 3.69 6.34 1.70
C ILE A 160 4.69 6.58 0.58
N VAL A 161 5.91 6.08 0.77
CA VAL A 161 7.01 6.20 -0.19
C VAL A 161 7.31 4.83 -0.76
N TYR A 162 7.56 4.78 -2.06
CA TYR A 162 7.98 3.57 -2.77
C TYR A 162 9.46 3.70 -3.14
N PRO A 163 10.37 3.18 -2.32
CA PRO A 163 11.78 3.08 -2.69
C PRO A 163 12.00 1.95 -3.69
N GLY A 164 12.97 2.15 -4.59
CA GLY A 164 13.49 1.14 -5.50
C GLY A 164 15.00 1.01 -5.37
N ALA A 165 15.54 -0.19 -5.54
CA ALA A 165 16.98 -0.44 -5.54
C ALA A 165 17.32 -1.67 -6.40
N ILE A 166 18.57 -1.75 -6.86
CA ILE A 166 19.12 -2.92 -7.56
C ILE A 166 19.48 -3.99 -6.52
N VAL A 167 19.14 -5.25 -6.81
CA VAL A 167 19.49 -6.40 -5.98
C VAL A 167 20.99 -6.68 -6.08
N THR A 168 21.64 -7.00 -4.97
CA THR A 168 23.08 -7.29 -4.91
C THR A 168 23.45 -8.44 -5.84
N GLY A 169 24.52 -8.25 -6.62
CA GLY A 169 24.96 -9.21 -7.65
C GLY A 169 24.20 -9.10 -8.98
N ARG A 170 23.24 -8.16 -9.09
CA ARG A 170 22.45 -7.90 -10.30
C ARG A 170 22.67 -6.51 -10.89
N ASP A 171 23.76 -5.83 -10.49
CA ASP A 171 24.08 -4.47 -10.89
C ASP A 171 24.68 -4.41 -12.30
N GLY A 172 23.92 -4.86 -13.30
CA GLY A 172 24.23 -4.78 -14.71
C GLY A 172 23.63 -3.57 -15.41
N GLU A 173 24.02 -3.34 -16.65
CA GLU A 173 23.57 -2.20 -17.46
C GLU A 173 22.05 -2.14 -17.60
N ALA A 174 21.38 -3.28 -17.84
CA ALA A 174 19.93 -3.32 -17.99
C ALA A 174 19.18 -2.90 -16.72
N ALA A 175 19.64 -3.35 -15.54
CA ALA A 175 19.05 -2.98 -14.26
C ALA A 175 19.23 -1.48 -13.98
N ARG A 176 20.41 -0.93 -14.26
CA ARG A 176 20.69 0.51 -14.15
C ARG A 176 19.83 1.33 -15.10
N THR A 177 19.73 0.91 -16.36
CA THR A 177 18.91 1.57 -17.38
C THR A 177 17.44 1.61 -16.95
N LEU A 178 16.89 0.49 -16.48
CA LEU A 178 15.51 0.45 -15.97
C LEU A 178 15.32 1.36 -14.76
N LEU A 179 16.21 1.30 -13.77
CA LEU A 179 16.10 2.15 -12.58
C LEU A 179 16.18 3.65 -12.95
N ASN A 180 17.07 4.02 -13.86
CA ASN A 180 17.19 5.39 -14.37
C ASN A 180 15.91 5.82 -15.12
N HIS A 181 15.34 4.95 -15.94
CA HIS A 181 14.07 5.22 -16.61
C HIS A 181 12.92 5.44 -15.59
N LEU A 182 12.82 4.63 -14.55
CA LEU A 182 11.81 4.79 -13.51
C LEU A 182 11.90 6.14 -12.77
N THR A 183 13.08 6.78 -12.77
CA THR A 183 13.32 8.11 -12.16
C THR A 183 13.37 9.24 -13.18
N SER A 184 13.27 8.96 -14.49
CA SER A 184 13.24 9.97 -15.56
C SER A 184 11.89 10.68 -15.65
N GLU A 185 11.83 11.80 -16.41
CA GLU A 185 10.56 12.49 -16.67
C GLU A 185 9.58 11.60 -17.48
N GLU A 186 10.09 10.76 -18.38
CA GLU A 186 9.29 9.79 -19.12
C GLU A 186 8.68 8.76 -18.18
N GLY A 187 9.48 8.18 -17.27
CA GLY A 187 9.00 7.29 -16.22
C GLY A 187 7.99 7.98 -15.28
N ALA A 188 8.25 9.24 -14.93
CA ALA A 188 7.34 10.04 -14.11
C ALA A 188 5.98 10.26 -14.81
N ALA A 189 5.94 10.43 -16.13
CA ALA A 189 4.69 10.53 -16.88
C ALA A 189 3.88 9.23 -16.78
N VAL A 190 4.54 8.09 -16.90
CA VAL A 190 3.91 6.77 -16.74
C VAL A 190 3.36 6.60 -15.32
N TRP A 191 4.15 6.94 -14.29
CA TRP A 191 3.69 6.86 -12.90
C TRP A 191 2.42 7.68 -12.65
N ARG A 192 2.36 8.94 -13.17
CA ARG A 192 1.17 9.82 -13.05
C ARG A 192 -0.05 9.21 -13.75
N GLN A 193 0.14 8.55 -14.89
CA GLN A 193 -0.96 7.89 -15.63
C GLN A 193 -1.64 6.82 -14.76
N PHE A 194 -0.89 6.15 -13.90
CA PHE A 194 -1.41 5.14 -12.98
C PHE A 194 -1.76 5.70 -11.58
N GLY A 195 -1.78 7.02 -11.42
CA GLY A 195 -2.23 7.68 -10.18
C GLY A 195 -1.17 7.81 -9.09
N PHE A 196 0.08 7.46 -9.35
CA PHE A 196 1.20 7.71 -8.45
C PHE A 196 1.68 9.16 -8.54
N VAL A 197 2.32 9.64 -7.47
CA VAL A 197 2.99 10.96 -7.46
C VAL A 197 4.50 10.72 -7.47
N PRO A 198 5.20 11.04 -8.58
CA PRO A 198 6.66 10.88 -8.66
C PRO A 198 7.38 11.73 -7.62
N LYS A 199 8.41 11.16 -6.97
CA LYS A 199 9.36 11.92 -6.15
C LYS A 199 10.48 12.48 -7.05
N ARG A 200 10.85 13.72 -6.79
CA ARG A 200 11.97 14.41 -7.45
C ARG A 200 13.15 14.53 -6.51
#